data_def45b90b9d6782c5ac2b11ac5c0a43f
#
_entry.id   def45b90b9d6782c5ac2b11ac5c0a43f
#
_cell.length_a   1.000
_cell.length_b   1.000
_cell.length_c   1.000
_cell.angle_alpha   90.00
_cell.angle_beta   90.00
_cell.angle_gamma   90.00
#
_symmetry.space_group_name_H-M   'P 1'
#
loop_
_entity.id
_entity.type
_entity.pdbx_description
1 polymer ?
#
loop_
_entity_poly.entity_id
_entity_poly.type
_entity_poly.pdbx_seq_one_letter_code
_entity_poly.pdbx_strand_id
1 'polypeptide(L)'
;PRGGVWCYAESDDGVVWNKPDLNLIEYGGSSQNNIYVLGQPQAYTPFIDPNEPDASRRFKSAVNSLRIDTALAHSPDGLRWTEYRDGAAITGRASDTISQVLWDSVARVYRLYTRTDYGTAETGEVRGTRDMVAAADADLSDPDSWTTVREWCLGWERGDDDYHRQRQLYSVNGWMYEGVQHALIWALETGEGETMNAYMATARDESPWNLEWIYGDQRLIARGEEGRFDCRWIQPAPNIVTWNDQHWLYYAGQARSHDGTWSPRLSGPGGGIGLARIRRDGFFSLSSGSGGGSITTRALRFEGQRLTINRTTRAKGSV
;
A
#
# COMPACT_ATOMS: atom_id res chain seq x y z
N PRO A 1 -13.46 24.85 -0.55
CA PRO A 1 -13.92 23.47 -0.64
C PRO A 1 -13.30 22.66 0.48
N ARG A 2 -14.10 21.91 1.23
CA ARG A 2 -13.62 20.91 2.20
C ARG A 2 -13.30 19.66 1.38
N GLY A 3 -12.04 19.44 1.04
CA GLY A 3 -11.60 18.30 0.27
C GLY A 3 -10.17 18.50 -0.23
N GLY A 4 -9.45 17.39 -0.41
CA GLY A 4 -8.10 17.41 -0.98
C GLY A 4 -8.10 17.81 -2.45
N VAL A 5 -6.95 18.16 -2.97
CA VAL A 5 -6.68 18.27 -4.40
C VAL A 5 -5.75 17.15 -4.82
N TRP A 6 -6.07 16.50 -5.93
CA TRP A 6 -5.23 15.45 -6.50
C TRP A 6 -4.51 16.02 -7.71
N CYS A 7 -3.19 15.94 -7.65
CA CYS A 7 -2.32 16.53 -8.66
C CYS A 7 -1.55 15.44 -9.40
N TYR A 8 -1.31 15.68 -10.68
CA TYR A 8 -0.51 14.81 -11.52
C TYR A 8 0.92 15.33 -11.62
N ALA A 9 1.86 14.42 -11.67
CA ALA A 9 3.23 14.70 -12.05
C ALA A 9 3.80 13.49 -12.80
N GLU A 10 4.75 13.71 -13.68
CA GLU A 10 5.42 12.70 -14.49
C GLU A 10 6.93 12.87 -14.44
N SER A 11 7.66 11.78 -14.67
CA SER A 11 9.12 11.78 -14.61
C SER A 11 9.70 10.73 -15.55
N ASP A 12 10.78 11.06 -16.24
CA ASP A 12 11.55 10.12 -17.06
C ASP A 12 12.62 9.35 -16.25
N ASP A 13 13.03 9.91 -15.11
CA ASP A 13 14.10 9.34 -14.28
C ASP A 13 13.65 8.95 -12.86
N GLY A 14 12.39 9.24 -12.52
CA GLY A 14 11.82 8.98 -11.20
C GLY A 14 12.31 9.91 -10.08
N VAL A 15 13.12 10.91 -10.37
CA VAL A 15 13.71 11.84 -9.39
C VAL A 15 13.31 13.29 -9.69
N VAL A 16 13.42 13.67 -10.94
CA VAL A 16 12.99 15.01 -11.40
C VAL A 16 11.58 14.90 -11.96
N TRP A 17 10.65 15.66 -11.38
CA TRP A 17 9.23 15.56 -11.70
C TRP A 17 8.72 16.81 -12.40
N ASN A 18 8.09 16.62 -13.54
CA ASN A 18 7.35 17.65 -14.27
C ASN A 18 5.89 17.67 -13.81
N LYS A 19 5.31 18.86 -13.71
CA LYS A 19 3.91 19.11 -13.35
C LYS A 19 3.25 19.83 -14.52
N PRO A 20 2.77 19.12 -15.54
CA PRO A 20 2.19 19.72 -16.72
C PRO A 20 0.84 20.40 -16.41
N ASP A 21 0.53 21.44 -17.15
CA ASP A 21 -0.81 22.03 -17.15
C ASP A 21 -1.80 21.08 -17.84
N LEU A 22 -2.63 20.43 -17.05
CA LEU A 22 -3.64 19.49 -17.57
C LEU A 22 -4.87 20.20 -18.16
N ASN A 23 -5.15 21.41 -17.70
CA ASN A 23 -6.32 22.18 -18.07
C ASN A 23 -7.67 21.46 -17.83
N LEU A 24 -7.73 20.60 -16.83
CA LEU A 24 -8.91 19.80 -16.49
C LEU A 24 -9.81 20.47 -15.47
N ILE A 25 -9.21 21.15 -14.50
CA ILE A 25 -9.91 21.68 -13.33
C ILE A 25 -9.58 23.17 -13.17
N GLU A 26 -10.62 23.99 -13.05
CA GLU A 26 -10.46 25.39 -12.64
C GLU A 26 -10.25 25.45 -11.12
N TYR A 27 -9.15 26.07 -10.69
CA TYR A 27 -8.81 26.27 -9.29
C TYR A 27 -8.16 27.63 -9.09
N GLY A 28 -8.73 28.43 -8.17
CA GLY A 28 -8.21 29.76 -7.89
C GLY A 28 -8.30 30.76 -9.09
N GLY A 29 -9.23 30.52 -10.00
CA GLY A 29 -9.44 31.39 -11.19
C GLY A 29 -8.59 31.01 -12.40
N SER A 30 -7.93 29.85 -12.40
CA SER A 30 -7.12 29.34 -13.52
C SER A 30 -7.24 27.82 -13.68
N SER A 31 -7.27 27.37 -14.93
CA SER A 31 -7.12 25.96 -15.30
C SER A 31 -5.68 25.56 -15.63
N GLN A 32 -4.73 26.51 -15.68
CA GLN A 32 -3.32 26.24 -15.87
C GLN A 32 -2.72 25.64 -14.60
N ASN A 33 -2.97 24.34 -14.41
CA ASN A 33 -2.52 23.58 -13.25
C ASN A 33 -2.53 22.08 -13.57
N ASN A 34 -1.94 21.30 -12.68
CA ASN A 34 -1.86 19.85 -12.78
C ASN A 34 -2.90 19.11 -11.92
N ILE A 35 -4.00 19.76 -11.56
CA ILE A 35 -5.07 19.16 -10.77
C ILE A 35 -5.96 18.33 -11.70
N TYR A 36 -6.23 17.06 -11.29
CA TYR A 36 -7.14 16.18 -12.03
C TYR A 36 -8.39 15.77 -11.24
N VAL A 37 -8.40 15.92 -9.91
CA VAL A 37 -9.59 15.70 -9.06
C VAL A 37 -9.65 16.75 -7.94
N LEU A 38 -10.85 17.26 -7.66
CA LEU A 38 -11.15 18.10 -6.50
C LEU A 38 -12.11 17.38 -5.54
N GLY A 39 -11.79 17.43 -4.25
CA GLY A 39 -12.69 16.93 -3.21
C GLY A 39 -12.64 15.42 -3.05
N GLN A 40 -13.78 14.82 -2.77
CA GLN A 40 -14.00 13.38 -2.72
C GLN A 40 -14.32 12.86 -4.14
N PRO A 41 -14.02 11.60 -4.48
CA PRO A 41 -13.52 10.51 -3.62
C PRO A 41 -12.02 10.65 -3.31
N GLN A 42 -11.63 10.10 -2.17
CA GLN A 42 -10.23 10.06 -1.74
C GLN A 42 -9.56 8.75 -2.12
N ALA A 43 -8.22 8.80 -2.23
CA ALA A 43 -7.36 7.63 -2.24
C ALA A 43 -7.49 6.72 -3.47
N TYR A 44 -7.18 7.24 -4.65
CA TYR A 44 -7.03 6.42 -5.84
C TYR A 44 -5.76 5.56 -5.78
N THR A 45 -5.92 4.28 -6.10
CA THR A 45 -4.82 3.31 -6.25
C THR A 45 -4.87 2.71 -7.64
N PRO A 46 -4.58 3.48 -8.70
CA PRO A 46 -4.83 3.06 -10.07
C PRO A 46 -3.91 1.92 -10.50
N PHE A 47 -4.45 1.01 -11.28
CA PHE A 47 -3.69 0.03 -12.05
C PHE A 47 -4.25 -0.09 -13.46
N ILE A 48 -3.42 -0.57 -14.40
CA ILE A 48 -3.85 -0.89 -15.75
C ILE A 48 -4.36 -2.33 -15.74
N ASP A 49 -5.64 -2.50 -16.07
CA ASP A 49 -6.26 -3.81 -16.09
C ASP A 49 -5.96 -4.56 -17.39
N PRO A 50 -5.19 -5.65 -17.34
CA PRO A 50 -4.86 -6.42 -18.55
C PRO A 50 -6.04 -7.21 -19.13
N ASN A 51 -7.15 -7.36 -18.38
CA ASN A 51 -8.32 -8.13 -18.81
C ASN A 51 -9.44 -7.23 -19.39
N GLU A 52 -9.32 -5.91 -19.29
CA GLU A 52 -10.35 -4.99 -19.76
C GLU A 52 -10.25 -4.78 -21.28
N PRO A 53 -11.20 -5.26 -22.08
CA PRO A 53 -11.19 -5.06 -23.52
C PRO A 53 -11.58 -3.65 -23.96
N ASP A 54 -12.30 -2.92 -23.13
CA ASP A 54 -12.72 -1.54 -23.41
C ASP A 54 -11.64 -0.54 -23.00
N ALA A 55 -10.99 0.07 -23.96
CA ALA A 55 -9.94 1.05 -23.73
C ALA A 55 -10.40 2.26 -22.93
N SER A 56 -11.71 2.57 -22.93
CA SER A 56 -12.28 3.65 -22.11
C SER A 56 -12.29 3.33 -20.61
N ARG A 57 -12.05 2.08 -20.24
CA ARG A 57 -12.11 1.54 -18.87
C ARG A 57 -10.82 0.86 -18.43
N ARG A 58 -9.76 1.00 -19.22
CA ARG A 58 -8.51 0.23 -19.02
C ARG A 58 -7.79 0.51 -17.70
N PHE A 59 -7.97 1.69 -17.11
CA PHE A 59 -7.51 1.96 -15.76
C PHE A 59 -8.64 1.68 -14.78
N LYS A 60 -8.32 1.03 -13.68
CA LYS A 60 -9.24 0.80 -12.56
C LYS A 60 -8.62 1.24 -11.25
N SER A 61 -9.45 1.61 -10.31
CA SER A 61 -9.02 2.00 -8.97
C SER A 61 -10.11 1.69 -7.95
N ALA A 62 -9.69 1.26 -6.77
CA ALA A 62 -10.54 1.41 -5.61
C ALA A 62 -10.57 2.88 -5.18
N VAL A 63 -11.72 3.32 -4.72
CA VAL A 63 -11.96 4.69 -4.25
C VAL A 63 -12.81 4.66 -2.99
N ASN A 64 -12.65 5.65 -2.13
CA ASN A 64 -13.55 5.80 -1.00
C ASN A 64 -14.77 6.60 -1.46
N SER A 65 -15.96 6.03 -1.32
CA SER A 65 -17.21 6.74 -1.60
C SER A 65 -17.43 7.88 -0.61
N LEU A 66 -18.37 8.76 -0.94
CA LEU A 66 -18.81 9.84 -0.03
C LEU A 66 -19.33 9.31 1.33
N ARG A 67 -19.63 8.03 1.44
CA ARG A 67 -20.14 7.36 2.64
C ARG A 67 -19.06 6.65 3.46
N ILE A 68 -17.79 6.83 3.08
CA ILE A 68 -16.65 6.16 3.72
C ILE A 68 -16.64 4.64 3.44
N ASP A 69 -17.24 4.21 2.34
CA ASP A 69 -17.25 2.84 1.87
C ASP A 69 -16.27 2.67 0.71
N THR A 70 -15.80 1.45 0.44
CA THR A 70 -15.01 1.18 -0.75
C THR A 70 -15.92 1.05 -1.97
N ALA A 71 -15.67 1.87 -2.98
CA ALA A 71 -16.27 1.80 -4.30
C ALA A 71 -15.17 1.58 -5.36
N LEU A 72 -15.57 1.43 -6.61
CA LEU A 72 -14.66 1.32 -7.75
C LEU A 72 -14.87 2.45 -8.75
N ALA A 73 -13.81 2.82 -9.43
CA ALA A 73 -13.82 3.74 -10.54
C ALA A 73 -12.96 3.21 -11.69
N HIS A 74 -13.25 3.68 -12.89
CA HIS A 74 -12.48 3.39 -14.11
C HIS A 74 -12.09 4.68 -14.84
N SER A 75 -11.09 4.58 -15.70
CA SER A 75 -10.60 5.70 -16.49
C SER A 75 -9.97 5.23 -17.81
N PRO A 76 -10.07 6.00 -18.89
CA PRO A 76 -9.33 5.75 -20.13
C PRO A 76 -7.86 6.13 -20.05
N ASP A 77 -7.49 7.08 -19.19
CA ASP A 77 -6.20 7.75 -19.19
C ASP A 77 -5.53 7.90 -17.80
N GLY A 78 -6.22 7.46 -16.74
CA GLY A 78 -5.75 7.62 -15.36
C GLY A 78 -5.97 9.01 -14.76
N LEU A 79 -6.55 9.94 -15.53
CA LEU A 79 -6.82 11.32 -15.12
C LEU A 79 -8.31 11.63 -15.02
N ARG A 80 -9.10 11.11 -15.96
CA ARG A 80 -10.56 11.30 -16.00
C ARG A 80 -11.23 10.05 -15.48
N TRP A 81 -11.71 10.13 -14.23
CA TRP A 81 -12.30 9.00 -13.52
C TRP A 81 -13.82 9.05 -13.53
N THR A 82 -14.43 7.89 -13.71
CA THR A 82 -15.87 7.66 -13.61
C THR A 82 -16.10 6.55 -12.58
N GLU A 83 -16.90 6.84 -11.57
CA GLU A 83 -17.27 5.83 -10.58
C GLU A 83 -18.26 4.83 -11.19
N TYR A 84 -18.09 3.56 -10.83
CA TYR A 84 -19.08 2.53 -11.18
C TYR A 84 -20.34 2.75 -10.35
N ARG A 85 -21.51 2.53 -10.98
CA ARG A 85 -22.82 2.61 -10.32
C ARG A 85 -23.00 3.86 -9.44
N ASP A 86 -22.52 5.01 -9.92
CA ASP A 86 -22.59 6.28 -9.18
C ASP A 86 -21.97 6.21 -7.76
N GLY A 87 -20.87 5.47 -7.62
CA GLY A 87 -20.16 5.32 -6.36
C GLY A 87 -20.81 4.35 -5.37
N ALA A 88 -21.61 3.39 -5.87
CA ALA A 88 -22.18 2.35 -5.01
C ALA A 88 -21.07 1.56 -4.30
N ALA A 89 -21.24 1.33 -3.02
CA ALA A 89 -20.29 0.62 -2.19
C ALA A 89 -20.15 -0.85 -2.60
N ILE A 90 -18.92 -1.32 -2.72
CA ILE A 90 -18.59 -2.74 -2.83
C ILE A 90 -18.55 -3.38 -1.43
N THR A 91 -17.94 -2.69 -0.47
CA THR A 91 -17.91 -3.12 0.93
C THR A 91 -18.32 -1.98 1.84
N GLY A 92 -19.11 -2.28 2.88
CA GLY A 92 -19.44 -1.30 3.91
C GLY A 92 -18.27 -1.04 4.84
N ARG A 93 -18.18 0.21 5.35
CA ARG A 93 -17.21 0.67 6.35
C ARG A 93 -15.74 0.38 6.01
N ALA A 94 -15.34 0.77 4.83
CA ALA A 94 -13.92 0.75 4.47
C ALA A 94 -13.15 1.93 5.04
N SER A 95 -13.81 2.84 5.69
CA SER A 95 -13.22 3.98 6.35
C SER A 95 -12.38 4.91 5.47
N ASP A 96 -11.81 5.90 6.08
CA ASP A 96 -11.08 7.05 5.54
C ASP A 96 -9.61 6.73 5.17
N THR A 97 -9.33 5.53 4.69
CA THR A 97 -7.97 5.09 4.33
C THR A 97 -7.89 4.57 2.90
N ILE A 98 -6.72 4.15 2.46
CA ILE A 98 -6.51 3.62 1.12
C ILE A 98 -7.00 2.18 1.03
N SER A 99 -7.96 1.93 0.12
CA SER A 99 -8.28 0.62 -0.39
C SER A 99 -7.58 0.41 -1.73
N GLN A 100 -7.28 -0.84 -2.10
CA GLN A 100 -6.60 -1.15 -3.34
C GLN A 100 -7.28 -2.31 -4.06
N VAL A 101 -7.54 -2.13 -5.34
CA VAL A 101 -7.89 -3.22 -6.26
C VAL A 101 -6.71 -3.47 -7.21
N LEU A 102 -6.44 -4.73 -7.53
CA LEU A 102 -5.40 -5.13 -8.49
C LEU A 102 -5.75 -6.46 -9.15
N TRP A 103 -5.03 -6.77 -10.24
CA TRP A 103 -5.06 -8.07 -10.89
C TRP A 103 -3.95 -8.97 -10.39
N ASP A 104 -4.31 -10.15 -9.89
CA ASP A 104 -3.38 -11.23 -9.58
C ASP A 104 -3.24 -12.15 -10.80
N SER A 105 -2.13 -12.01 -11.52
CA SER A 105 -1.87 -12.78 -12.74
C SER A 105 -1.56 -14.27 -12.48
N VAL A 106 -1.19 -14.62 -11.26
CA VAL A 106 -0.86 -16.00 -10.86
C VAL A 106 -2.14 -16.77 -10.56
N ALA A 107 -2.98 -16.25 -9.68
CA ALA A 107 -4.27 -16.85 -9.34
C ALA A 107 -5.35 -16.57 -10.40
N ARG A 108 -5.13 -15.58 -11.30
CA ARG A 108 -6.08 -15.13 -12.32
C ARG A 108 -7.41 -14.64 -11.72
N VAL A 109 -7.27 -13.81 -10.69
CA VAL A 109 -8.41 -13.18 -9.99
C VAL A 109 -8.11 -11.70 -9.76
N TYR A 110 -9.14 -10.90 -9.58
CA TYR A 110 -8.99 -9.58 -8.98
C TYR A 110 -8.89 -9.72 -7.47
N ARG A 111 -8.04 -8.88 -6.85
CA ARG A 111 -7.93 -8.75 -5.40
C ARG A 111 -8.33 -7.37 -4.97
N LEU A 112 -9.06 -7.31 -3.87
CA LEU A 112 -9.41 -6.06 -3.19
C LEU A 112 -8.91 -6.15 -1.75
N TYR A 113 -8.05 -5.21 -1.38
CA TYR A 113 -7.63 -4.98 0.00
C TYR A 113 -8.34 -3.75 0.53
N THR A 114 -9.10 -3.92 1.58
CA THR A 114 -9.87 -2.83 2.16
C THR A 114 -9.81 -2.87 3.68
N ARG A 115 -9.70 -1.70 4.31
CA ARG A 115 -9.79 -1.61 5.76
C ARG A 115 -11.23 -1.86 6.17
N THR A 116 -11.39 -2.49 7.33
CA THR A 116 -12.68 -2.61 8.00
C THR A 116 -12.49 -2.34 9.49
N ASP A 117 -13.53 -1.84 10.13
CA ASP A 117 -13.55 -1.63 11.57
C ASP A 117 -14.38 -2.74 12.21
N TYR A 118 -13.81 -3.37 13.21
CA TYR A 118 -14.46 -4.38 14.04
C TYR A 118 -14.71 -3.80 15.44
N GLY A 119 -15.67 -4.36 16.13
CA GLY A 119 -16.02 -3.92 17.48
C GLY A 119 -17.13 -2.87 17.53
N THR A 120 -17.39 -2.38 18.73
CA THR A 120 -18.43 -1.39 19.03
C THR A 120 -17.83 -0.18 19.74
N ALA A 121 -18.64 0.88 19.94
CA ALA A 121 -18.23 2.02 20.74
C ALA A 121 -17.89 1.62 22.21
N GLU A 122 -18.45 0.51 22.69
CA GLU A 122 -18.20 0.00 24.05
C GLU A 122 -16.93 -0.85 24.13
N THR A 123 -16.61 -1.63 23.08
CA THR A 123 -15.42 -2.49 23.01
C THR A 123 -14.20 -1.78 22.40
N GLY A 124 -14.38 -0.57 21.88
CA GLY A 124 -13.39 0.14 21.10
C GLY A 124 -13.39 -0.28 19.62
N GLU A 125 -12.93 0.61 18.77
CA GLU A 125 -12.76 0.31 17.34
C GLU A 125 -11.49 -0.51 17.16
N VAL A 126 -11.62 -1.72 16.61
CA VAL A 126 -10.50 -2.56 16.21
C VAL A 126 -10.34 -2.46 14.70
N ARG A 127 -9.24 -1.88 14.25
CA ARG A 127 -8.97 -1.65 12.83
C ARG A 127 -8.27 -2.85 12.21
N GLY A 128 -8.96 -3.49 11.30
CA GLY A 128 -8.48 -4.65 10.56
C GLY A 128 -8.59 -4.47 9.06
N THR A 129 -8.35 -5.54 8.34
CA THR A 129 -8.53 -5.59 6.90
C THR A 129 -9.38 -6.76 6.46
N ARG A 130 -9.94 -6.59 5.28
CA ARG A 130 -10.64 -7.61 4.53
C ARG A 130 -9.96 -7.75 3.17
N ASP A 131 -9.47 -8.95 2.91
CA ASP A 131 -8.90 -9.32 1.62
C ASP A 131 -9.97 -10.09 0.85
N MET A 132 -10.32 -9.61 -0.33
CA MET A 132 -11.40 -10.16 -1.15
C MET A 132 -10.89 -10.51 -2.53
N VAL A 133 -11.55 -11.46 -3.17
CA VAL A 133 -11.26 -11.86 -4.55
C VAL A 133 -12.52 -11.86 -5.40
N ALA A 134 -12.36 -11.58 -6.69
CA ALA A 134 -13.38 -11.73 -7.71
C ALA A 134 -12.82 -12.43 -8.94
N ALA A 135 -13.67 -13.19 -9.65
CA ALA A 135 -13.29 -13.91 -10.87
C ALA A 135 -12.86 -12.94 -11.99
N ALA A 136 -12.11 -13.46 -12.96
CA ALA A 136 -11.59 -12.66 -14.08
C ALA A 136 -12.68 -12.03 -14.96
N ASP A 137 -13.84 -12.67 -15.04
CA ASP A 137 -14.99 -12.26 -15.82
C ASP A 137 -16.11 -11.62 -14.98
N ALA A 138 -15.84 -11.36 -13.70
CA ALA A 138 -16.83 -10.79 -12.79
C ALA A 138 -17.15 -9.32 -13.10
N ASP A 139 -18.38 -8.91 -12.82
CA ASP A 139 -18.70 -7.49 -12.70
C ASP A 139 -18.11 -6.95 -11.38
N LEU A 140 -16.96 -6.31 -11.46
CA LEU A 140 -16.26 -5.80 -10.28
C LEU A 140 -17.05 -4.73 -9.52
N SER A 141 -18.05 -4.12 -10.14
CA SER A 141 -18.92 -3.15 -9.51
C SER A 141 -20.06 -3.78 -8.70
N ASP A 142 -20.26 -5.09 -8.82
CA ASP A 142 -21.25 -5.85 -8.06
C ASP A 142 -20.64 -6.35 -6.75
N PRO A 143 -21.18 -5.94 -5.57
CA PRO A 143 -20.73 -6.46 -4.28
C PRO A 143 -20.75 -7.99 -4.19
N ASP A 144 -21.75 -8.63 -4.83
CA ASP A 144 -21.92 -10.09 -4.79
C ASP A 144 -20.86 -10.83 -5.63
N SER A 145 -20.11 -10.13 -6.46
CA SER A 145 -18.96 -10.68 -7.20
C SER A 145 -17.72 -10.90 -6.33
N TRP A 146 -17.69 -10.35 -5.14
CA TRP A 146 -16.53 -10.35 -4.25
C TRP A 146 -16.70 -11.35 -3.12
N THR A 147 -15.72 -12.24 -2.97
CA THR A 147 -15.65 -13.21 -1.88
C THR A 147 -14.52 -12.84 -0.92
N THR A 148 -14.82 -12.72 0.36
CA THR A 148 -13.80 -12.52 1.40
C THR A 148 -13.01 -13.80 1.59
N VAL A 149 -11.68 -13.72 1.44
CA VAL A 149 -10.76 -14.84 1.62
C VAL A 149 -9.96 -14.73 2.92
N ARG A 150 -9.78 -13.51 3.43
CA ARG A 150 -9.15 -13.25 4.73
C ARG A 150 -9.79 -12.06 5.41
N GLU A 151 -9.97 -12.19 6.72
CA GLU A 151 -10.23 -11.07 7.63
C GLU A 151 -9.22 -11.14 8.75
N TRP A 152 -8.58 -10.01 9.09
CA TRP A 152 -7.54 -10.04 10.08
C TRP A 152 -7.28 -8.66 10.70
N CYS A 153 -6.85 -8.70 11.97
CA CYS A 153 -6.34 -7.58 12.73
C CYS A 153 -5.00 -7.95 13.33
N LEU A 154 -4.17 -7.00 13.63
CA LEU A 154 -2.93 -7.27 14.37
C LEU A 154 -3.27 -7.81 15.77
N GLY A 155 -2.61 -8.91 16.13
CA GLY A 155 -2.78 -9.59 17.41
C GLY A 155 -3.70 -10.80 17.39
N TRP A 156 -4.68 -10.86 16.50
CA TRP A 156 -5.67 -11.95 16.48
C TRP A 156 -5.04 -13.33 16.36
N GLU A 157 -4.08 -13.53 15.47
CA GLU A 157 -3.41 -14.82 15.28
C GLU A 157 -2.53 -15.23 16.47
N ARG A 158 -2.31 -14.30 17.41
CA ARG A 158 -1.56 -14.53 18.67
C ARG A 158 -2.47 -14.65 19.87
N GLY A 159 -3.79 -14.48 19.68
CA GLY A 159 -4.75 -14.43 20.77
C GLY A 159 -4.61 -13.18 21.66
N ASP A 160 -4.11 -12.09 21.11
CA ASP A 160 -3.95 -10.80 21.76
C ASP A 160 -4.94 -9.79 21.15
N ASP A 161 -6.16 -9.82 21.63
CA ASP A 161 -7.23 -8.95 21.15
C ASP A 161 -7.02 -7.47 21.50
N ASP A 162 -6.12 -7.17 22.42
CA ASP A 162 -5.78 -5.81 22.85
C ASP A 162 -4.58 -5.22 22.12
N TYR A 163 -3.92 -5.96 21.25
CA TYR A 163 -2.72 -5.50 20.53
C TYR A 163 -2.98 -4.20 19.74
N HIS A 164 -4.21 -4.03 19.21
CA HIS A 164 -4.62 -2.81 18.50
C HIS A 164 -4.52 -1.54 19.35
N ARG A 165 -4.47 -1.64 20.70
CA ARG A 165 -4.25 -0.50 21.60
C ARG A 165 -2.82 0.03 21.55
N GLN A 166 -1.91 -0.73 20.95
CA GLN A 166 -0.50 -0.36 20.77
C GLN A 166 -0.21 -0.06 19.31
N ARG A 167 -0.81 -0.84 18.38
CA ARG A 167 -0.56 -0.76 16.96
C ARG A 167 -1.82 -1.11 16.17
N GLN A 168 -2.24 -0.24 15.28
CA GLN A 168 -3.44 -0.41 14.48
C GLN A 168 -3.08 -0.53 13.00
N LEU A 169 -3.77 -1.43 12.29
CA LEU A 169 -3.73 -1.43 10.83
C LEU A 169 -4.40 -0.17 10.29
N TYR A 170 -3.67 0.56 9.44
CA TYR A 170 -4.21 1.74 8.79
C TYR A 170 -4.52 1.50 7.32
N SER A 171 -3.64 0.80 6.60
CA SER A 171 -3.88 0.34 5.24
C SER A 171 -3.00 -0.85 4.88
N VAL A 172 -3.43 -1.62 3.90
CA VAL A 172 -2.68 -2.73 3.30
C VAL A 172 -2.70 -2.54 1.79
N ASN A 173 -1.52 -2.49 1.18
CA ASN A 173 -1.36 -2.43 -0.27
C ASN A 173 -0.56 -3.63 -0.75
N GLY A 174 -1.21 -4.52 -1.48
CA GLY A 174 -0.63 -5.77 -1.95
C GLY A 174 -0.09 -5.68 -3.37
N TRP A 175 0.86 -6.55 -3.70
CA TRP A 175 1.28 -6.84 -5.07
C TRP A 175 1.81 -8.27 -5.17
N MET A 176 1.76 -8.80 -6.39
CA MET A 176 2.34 -10.11 -6.68
C MET A 176 3.80 -9.94 -7.13
N TYR A 177 4.70 -10.68 -6.53
CA TYR A 177 6.10 -10.71 -6.94
C TYR A 177 6.66 -12.14 -6.83
N GLU A 178 7.16 -12.67 -7.96
CA GLU A 178 7.72 -14.03 -8.03
C GLU A 178 6.83 -15.12 -7.41
N GLY A 179 5.52 -15.03 -7.66
CA GLY A 179 4.53 -15.99 -7.17
C GLY A 179 4.25 -15.92 -5.66
N VAL A 180 4.64 -14.84 -5.02
CA VAL A 180 4.36 -14.56 -3.59
C VAL A 180 3.57 -13.28 -3.48
N GLN A 181 2.53 -13.27 -2.68
CA GLN A 181 1.86 -12.04 -2.29
C GLN A 181 2.74 -11.26 -1.32
N HIS A 182 3.01 -10.02 -1.64
CA HIS A 182 3.67 -9.05 -0.77
C HIS A 182 2.68 -7.97 -0.41
N ALA A 183 2.82 -7.38 0.74
CA ALA A 183 2.05 -6.22 1.13
C ALA A 183 2.90 -5.17 1.85
N LEU A 184 2.64 -3.91 1.51
CA LEU A 184 3.04 -2.75 2.31
C LEU A 184 1.92 -2.50 3.31
N ILE A 185 2.28 -2.45 4.57
CA ILE A 185 1.34 -2.25 5.67
C ILE A 185 1.67 -0.93 6.34
N TRP A 186 0.67 -0.08 6.48
CA TRP A 186 0.76 1.10 7.31
C TRP A 186 0.20 0.77 8.68
N ALA A 187 0.98 1.03 9.69
CA ALA A 187 0.57 0.81 11.05
C ALA A 187 0.65 2.12 11.84
N LEU A 188 -0.44 2.45 12.53
CA LEU A 188 -0.49 3.54 13.49
C LEU A 188 0.02 3.02 14.83
N GLU A 189 1.10 3.60 15.32
CA GLU A 189 1.71 3.27 16.61
C GLU A 189 1.08 4.15 17.71
N THR A 190 0.00 3.70 18.27
CA THR A 190 -0.71 4.44 19.34
C THR A 190 0.11 4.53 20.62
N GLY A 191 0.96 3.52 20.88
CA GLY A 191 1.90 3.52 22.01
C GLY A 191 3.13 4.41 21.85
N GLU A 192 3.41 4.90 20.62
CA GLU A 192 4.58 5.72 20.28
C GLU A 192 4.21 7.15 19.85
N GLY A 193 3.23 7.77 20.52
CA GLY A 193 2.83 9.15 20.20
C GLY A 193 2.14 9.27 18.84
N GLU A 194 1.32 8.28 18.50
CA GLU A 194 0.51 8.23 17.27
C GLU A 194 1.31 8.46 16.00
N THR A 195 2.45 7.82 15.90
CA THR A 195 3.29 7.85 14.71
C THR A 195 2.87 6.79 13.70
N MET A 196 3.21 6.98 12.43
CA MET A 196 2.88 6.04 11.36
C MET A 196 4.15 5.38 10.83
N ASN A 197 4.14 4.05 10.78
CA ASN A 197 5.24 3.25 10.27
C ASN A 197 4.82 2.37 9.09
N ALA A 198 5.80 2.03 8.26
CA ALA A 198 5.64 1.16 7.12
C ALA A 198 6.36 -0.18 7.35
N TYR A 199 5.62 -1.26 7.16
CA TYR A 199 6.11 -2.63 7.29
C TYR A 199 5.83 -3.43 6.03
N MET A 200 6.42 -4.61 5.94
CA MET A 200 6.07 -5.61 4.94
C MET A 200 5.44 -6.84 5.56
N ALA A 201 4.57 -7.48 4.78
CA ALA A 201 4.10 -8.82 5.03
C ALA A 201 4.16 -9.64 3.75
N THR A 202 4.13 -10.95 3.87
CA THR A 202 4.04 -11.88 2.75
C THR A 202 3.00 -12.96 3.00
N ALA A 203 2.38 -13.44 1.94
CA ALA A 203 1.49 -14.60 1.98
C ALA A 203 1.67 -15.44 0.72
N ARG A 204 1.31 -16.73 0.81
CA ARG A 204 1.20 -17.61 -0.34
C ARG A 204 -0.23 -18.07 -0.45
N ASP A 205 -0.77 -18.00 -1.64
CA ASP A 205 -2.17 -18.34 -1.89
C ASP A 205 -3.11 -17.60 -0.91
N GLU A 206 -4.08 -18.29 -0.34
CA GLU A 206 -5.01 -17.73 0.64
C GLU A 206 -4.57 -17.98 2.11
N SER A 207 -3.29 -18.35 2.31
CA SER A 207 -2.77 -18.54 3.67
C SER A 207 -2.70 -17.21 4.44
N PRO A 208 -2.70 -17.24 5.78
CA PRO A 208 -2.53 -16.05 6.59
C PRO A 208 -1.27 -15.27 6.24
N TRP A 209 -1.33 -13.96 6.40
CA TRP A 209 -0.15 -13.10 6.26
C TRP A 209 0.93 -13.46 7.28
N ASN A 210 2.17 -13.52 6.85
CA ASN A 210 3.31 -13.55 7.75
C ASN A 210 3.57 -12.12 8.26
N LEU A 211 3.29 -11.88 9.53
CA LEU A 211 3.35 -10.58 10.20
C LEU A 211 4.56 -10.45 11.15
N GLU A 212 5.50 -11.38 11.13
CA GLU A 212 6.64 -11.41 12.06
C GLU A 212 7.47 -10.12 12.03
N TRP A 213 7.58 -9.47 10.87
CA TRP A 213 8.30 -8.19 10.76
C TRP A 213 7.60 -7.05 11.49
N ILE A 214 6.27 -7.07 11.53
CA ILE A 214 5.49 -6.07 12.26
C ILE A 214 5.67 -6.28 13.77
N TYR A 215 5.55 -7.51 14.22
CA TYR A 215 5.72 -7.84 15.64
C TYR A 215 7.15 -7.68 16.14
N GLY A 216 8.13 -7.87 15.24
CA GLY A 216 9.54 -7.63 15.51
C GLY A 216 9.97 -6.17 15.34
N ASP A 217 9.05 -5.25 15.09
CA ASP A 217 9.29 -3.83 14.78
C ASP A 217 10.33 -3.60 13.66
N GLN A 218 10.34 -4.49 12.68
CA GLN A 218 11.24 -4.40 11.53
C GLN A 218 10.61 -3.52 10.45
N ARG A 219 10.81 -2.23 10.56
CA ARG A 219 10.27 -1.22 9.66
C ARG A 219 10.95 -1.33 8.29
N LEU A 220 10.15 -1.35 7.22
CA LEU A 220 10.68 -1.36 5.85
C LEU A 220 11.38 -0.04 5.50
N ILE A 221 10.76 1.06 5.90
CA ILE A 221 11.29 2.41 5.75
C ILE A 221 11.36 3.00 7.15
N ALA A 222 12.58 3.30 7.61
CA ALA A 222 12.77 3.96 8.89
C ALA A 222 12.27 5.41 8.81
N ARG A 223 11.65 5.89 9.88
CA ARG A 223 11.34 7.32 10.02
C ARG A 223 12.64 8.12 10.09
N GLY A 224 12.61 9.33 9.55
CA GLY A 224 13.72 10.28 9.67
C GLY A 224 13.99 10.67 11.11
N GLU A 225 15.16 11.28 11.33
CA GLU A 225 15.52 11.85 12.63
C GLU A 225 14.55 12.97 13.03
N GLU A 226 14.43 13.22 14.32
CA GLU A 226 13.58 14.28 14.86
C GLU A 226 13.91 15.64 14.21
N GLY A 227 12.89 16.26 13.65
CA GLY A 227 13.00 17.52 12.91
C GLY A 227 13.07 17.38 11.39
N ARG A 228 13.17 16.16 10.87
CA ARG A 228 13.05 15.87 9.43
C ARG A 228 11.59 15.81 9.03
N PHE A 229 11.30 16.02 7.73
CA PHE A 229 9.93 16.03 7.19
C PHE A 229 9.16 14.73 7.41
N ASP A 230 9.83 13.62 7.60
CA ASP A 230 9.30 12.27 7.70
C ASP A 230 9.50 11.63 9.08
N CYS A 231 9.77 12.43 10.11
CA CYS A 231 10.10 11.91 11.44
C CYS A 231 8.90 11.33 12.21
N ARG A 232 7.66 11.63 11.81
CA ARG A 232 6.44 11.16 12.50
C ARG A 232 5.59 10.22 11.65
N TRP A 233 5.69 10.29 10.33
CA TRP A 233 4.77 9.63 9.43
C TRP A 233 5.48 9.12 8.18
N ILE A 234 5.36 7.83 7.91
CA ILE A 234 5.77 7.18 6.67
C ILE A 234 4.53 6.52 6.07
N GLN A 235 4.13 6.97 4.90
CA GLN A 235 3.00 6.45 4.15
C GLN A 235 3.47 6.01 2.77
N PRO A 236 3.74 4.71 2.57
CA PRO A 236 4.16 4.21 1.26
C PRO A 236 3.10 4.45 0.19
N ALA A 237 3.55 4.75 -1.02
CA ALA A 237 2.67 4.67 -2.18
C ALA A 237 2.20 3.22 -2.38
N PRO A 238 0.98 3.02 -2.92
CA PRO A 238 0.41 1.67 -3.06
C PRO A 238 1.16 0.80 -4.07
N ASN A 239 1.86 1.40 -5.00
CA ASN A 239 2.56 0.70 -6.08
C ASN A 239 4.07 0.82 -5.95
N ILE A 240 4.77 -0.29 -6.20
CA ILE A 240 6.22 -0.35 -6.28
C ILE A 240 6.63 -0.32 -7.76
N VAL A 241 7.61 0.52 -8.09
CA VAL A 241 8.19 0.60 -9.43
C VAL A 241 9.48 -0.22 -9.44
N THR A 242 9.56 -1.21 -10.33
CA THR A 242 10.82 -1.94 -10.57
C THR A 242 11.51 -1.36 -11.78
N TRP A 243 12.69 -0.78 -11.56
CA TRP A 243 13.47 -0.12 -12.60
C TRP A 243 14.96 -0.16 -12.29
N ASN A 244 15.78 -0.32 -13.32
CA ASN A 244 17.26 -0.40 -13.20
C ASN A 244 17.74 -1.37 -12.11
N ASP A 245 17.19 -2.58 -12.10
CA ASP A 245 17.51 -3.65 -11.16
C ASP A 245 17.28 -3.28 -9.67
N GLN A 246 16.38 -2.34 -9.44
CA GLN A 246 15.95 -1.89 -8.12
C GLN A 246 14.44 -1.82 -8.03
N HIS A 247 13.93 -1.98 -6.82
CA HIS A 247 12.57 -1.62 -6.44
C HIS A 247 12.56 -0.22 -5.84
N TRP A 248 11.72 0.64 -6.37
CA TRP A 248 11.56 2.03 -5.97
C TRP A 248 10.26 2.19 -5.22
N LEU A 249 10.34 2.65 -3.98
CA LEU A 249 9.23 2.85 -3.08
C LEU A 249 9.11 4.33 -2.76
N TYR A 250 8.15 4.98 -3.39
CA TYR A 250 7.81 6.35 -3.01
C TYR A 250 6.98 6.34 -1.74
N TYR A 251 7.12 7.36 -0.93
CA TYR A 251 6.32 7.52 0.28
C TYR A 251 6.05 9.00 0.57
N ALA A 252 4.89 9.28 1.17
CA ALA A 252 4.66 10.56 1.81
C ALA A 252 5.20 10.52 3.22
N GLY A 253 5.95 11.55 3.60
CA GLY A 253 6.44 11.76 4.95
C GLY A 253 5.82 12.99 5.58
N GLN A 254 5.59 12.96 6.90
CA GLN A 254 5.16 14.11 7.67
C GLN A 254 5.91 14.21 8.99
N ALA A 255 6.20 15.44 9.40
CA ALA A 255 6.74 15.75 10.72
C ALA A 255 5.63 15.95 11.77
N ARG A 256 4.42 15.53 11.45
CA ARG A 256 3.22 15.62 12.28
C ARG A 256 2.67 14.24 12.53
N SER A 257 2.37 13.92 13.80
CA SER A 257 1.71 12.66 14.17
C SER A 257 0.21 12.67 13.84
N HIS A 258 -0.42 11.53 13.96
CA HIS A 258 -1.85 11.35 13.63
C HIS A 258 -2.75 12.20 14.52
N ASP A 259 -2.43 12.39 15.78
CA ASP A 259 -3.13 13.28 16.73
C ASP A 259 -2.95 14.77 16.42
N GLY A 260 -2.15 15.09 15.44
CA GLY A 260 -1.89 16.47 15.03
C GLY A 260 -0.68 17.13 15.66
N THR A 261 0.08 16.45 16.49
CA THR A 261 1.25 16.99 17.16
C THR A 261 2.42 17.11 16.22
N TRP A 262 2.98 18.31 16.09
CA TRP A 262 4.15 18.59 15.28
C TRP A 262 5.45 18.25 16.00
N SER A 263 6.45 17.83 15.23
CA SER A 263 7.82 17.71 15.73
C SER A 263 8.31 19.04 16.29
N PRO A 264 8.74 19.10 17.55
CA PRO A 264 9.21 20.35 18.17
C PRO A 264 10.54 20.85 17.59
N ARG A 265 11.24 20.01 16.84
CA ARG A 265 12.53 20.34 16.20
C ARG A 265 12.42 20.52 14.69
N LEU A 266 11.19 20.65 14.17
CA LEU A 266 10.99 20.79 12.74
C LEU A 266 11.77 21.97 12.17
N SER A 267 12.62 21.67 11.21
CA SER A 267 13.34 22.64 10.40
C SER A 267 13.04 22.39 8.92
N GLY A 268 12.28 23.28 8.30
CA GLY A 268 11.89 23.16 6.90
C GLY A 268 10.43 22.69 6.71
N PRO A 269 10.09 22.15 5.54
CA PRO A 269 8.73 21.71 5.23
C PRO A 269 8.26 20.60 6.19
N GLY A 270 7.01 20.71 6.64
CA GLY A 270 6.41 19.74 7.55
C GLY A 270 5.96 18.44 6.90
N GLY A 271 6.07 18.32 5.57
CA GLY A 271 5.76 17.14 4.80
C GLY A 271 6.46 17.13 3.45
N GLY A 272 6.53 15.98 2.81
CA GLY A 272 7.16 15.81 1.51
C GLY A 272 7.02 14.40 0.96
N ILE A 273 7.54 14.19 -0.24
CA ILE A 273 7.63 12.88 -0.87
C ILE A 273 9.08 12.40 -0.76
N GLY A 274 9.25 11.20 -0.21
CA GLY A 274 10.52 10.50 -0.15
C GLY A 274 10.58 9.35 -1.14
N LEU A 275 11.81 8.92 -1.45
CA LEU A 275 12.09 7.76 -2.27
C LEU A 275 13.05 6.83 -1.52
N ALA A 276 12.58 5.62 -1.22
CA ALA A 276 13.41 4.52 -0.77
C ALA A 276 13.69 3.57 -1.94
N ARG A 277 14.88 2.99 -1.99
CA ARG A 277 15.29 2.03 -3.02
C ARG A 277 15.85 0.78 -2.41
N ILE A 278 15.44 -0.35 -2.93
CA ILE A 278 15.92 -1.66 -2.54
C ILE A 278 16.47 -2.32 -3.82
N ARG A 279 17.62 -2.99 -3.74
CA ARG A 279 18.07 -3.82 -4.87
C ARG A 279 16.98 -4.83 -5.25
N ARG A 280 16.92 -5.24 -6.48
CA ARG A 280 16.00 -6.29 -6.93
C ARG A 280 16.14 -7.52 -6.02
N ASP A 281 15.03 -8.19 -5.67
CA ASP A 281 14.93 -9.33 -4.76
C ASP A 281 15.48 -9.05 -3.34
N GLY A 282 15.54 -7.79 -2.93
CA GLY A 282 16.17 -7.37 -1.69
C GLY A 282 15.24 -7.15 -0.51
N PHE A 283 13.98 -7.55 -0.60
CA PHE A 283 12.98 -7.27 0.45
C PHE A 283 13.30 -7.97 1.78
N PHE A 284 13.81 -9.20 1.72
CA PHE A 284 14.08 -10.02 2.88
C PHE A 284 15.46 -10.67 2.79
N SER A 285 16.06 -10.93 3.93
CA SER A 285 17.30 -11.69 4.03
C SER A 285 17.26 -12.62 5.22
N LEU A 286 17.96 -13.73 5.10
CA LEU A 286 18.27 -14.60 6.21
C LEU A 286 19.72 -14.40 6.60
N SER A 287 19.98 -14.24 7.88
CA SER A 287 21.33 -14.08 8.39
C SER A 287 21.65 -15.17 9.43
N SER A 288 22.87 -15.66 9.40
CA SER A 288 23.41 -16.53 10.44
C SER A 288 24.32 -15.74 11.37
N GLY A 289 24.39 -16.17 12.63
CA GLY A 289 25.40 -15.68 13.58
C GLY A 289 26.80 -16.21 13.24
N SER A 290 27.78 -15.98 14.15
CA SER A 290 29.17 -16.40 13.98
C SER A 290 29.37 -17.91 13.88
N GLY A 291 28.42 -18.72 14.33
CA GLY A 291 28.45 -20.18 14.26
C GLY A 291 28.06 -20.78 12.91
N GLY A 292 27.73 -19.92 11.92
CA GLY A 292 27.20 -20.38 10.64
C GLY A 292 25.72 -20.75 10.73
N GLY A 293 25.17 -21.17 9.60
CA GLY A 293 23.77 -21.60 9.48
C GLY A 293 23.54 -22.36 8.18
N SER A 294 22.42 -23.03 8.07
CA SER A 294 21.98 -23.69 6.84
C SER A 294 20.57 -23.27 6.48
N ILE A 295 20.28 -23.20 5.20
CA ILE A 295 18.94 -22.95 4.66
C ILE A 295 18.58 -24.14 3.78
N THR A 296 17.43 -24.75 4.07
CA THR A 296 16.87 -25.79 3.21
C THR A 296 15.58 -25.27 2.60
N THR A 297 15.55 -25.17 1.29
CA THR A 297 14.33 -24.79 0.55
C THR A 297 13.39 -25.99 0.42
N ARG A 298 12.12 -25.72 0.14
CA ARG A 298 11.24 -26.73 -0.45
C ARG A 298 11.79 -27.15 -1.80
N ALA A 299 11.33 -28.29 -2.32
CA ALA A 299 11.67 -28.72 -3.69
C ALA A 299 11.29 -27.62 -4.69
N LEU A 300 12.25 -27.20 -5.49
CA LEU A 300 12.08 -26.17 -6.50
C LEU A 300 12.04 -26.82 -7.89
N ARG A 301 11.14 -26.32 -8.74
CA ARG A 301 11.24 -26.53 -10.19
C ARG A 301 11.91 -25.33 -10.80
N PHE A 302 12.91 -25.54 -11.62
CA PHE A 302 13.59 -24.45 -12.32
C PHE A 302 13.97 -24.90 -13.73
N GLU A 303 14.07 -23.95 -14.61
CA GLU A 303 14.60 -24.11 -15.96
C GLU A 303 15.94 -23.39 -16.04
N GLY A 304 16.91 -23.99 -16.76
CA GLY A 304 18.23 -23.40 -16.91
C GLY A 304 19.34 -24.21 -16.23
N GLN A 305 20.57 -23.72 -16.36
CA GLN A 305 21.79 -24.39 -15.93
C GLN A 305 22.60 -23.59 -14.90
N ARG A 306 22.06 -22.47 -14.44
CA ARG A 306 22.76 -21.58 -13.52
C ARG A 306 21.88 -21.28 -12.30
N LEU A 307 22.43 -21.47 -11.12
CA LEU A 307 21.88 -20.97 -9.87
C LEU A 307 22.65 -19.70 -9.47
N THR A 308 21.93 -18.61 -9.20
CA THR A 308 22.49 -17.38 -8.65
C THR A 308 21.95 -17.16 -7.25
N ILE A 309 22.81 -16.72 -6.33
CA ILE A 309 22.46 -16.48 -4.94
C ILE A 309 22.92 -15.07 -4.57
N ASN A 310 21.98 -14.25 -4.10
CA ASN A 310 22.30 -12.96 -3.48
C ASN A 310 22.84 -13.21 -2.07
N ARG A 311 24.09 -12.85 -1.84
CA ARG A 311 24.72 -13.03 -0.54
C ARG A 311 25.63 -11.89 -0.14
N THR A 312 25.76 -11.70 1.16
CA THR A 312 26.81 -10.88 1.75
C THR A 312 27.50 -11.75 2.80
N THR A 313 28.82 -11.89 2.72
CA THR A 313 29.62 -12.62 3.71
C THR A 313 30.69 -11.69 4.28
N ARG A 314 31.16 -11.98 5.49
CA ARG A 314 32.37 -11.35 6.03
C ARG A 314 33.59 -11.79 5.21
N ALA A 315 34.73 -11.12 5.37
CA ALA A 315 35.93 -11.32 4.55
C ALA A 315 36.42 -12.79 4.42
N LYS A 316 36.09 -13.67 5.36
CA LYS A 316 36.44 -15.10 5.32
C LYS A 316 35.19 -16.00 5.25
N GLY A 317 34.03 -15.43 4.99
CA GLY A 317 32.79 -16.18 4.89
C GLY A 317 32.62 -16.82 3.51
N SER A 318 31.97 -17.97 3.47
CA SER A 318 31.60 -18.72 2.26
C SER A 318 30.13 -19.13 2.32
N VAL A 319 29.55 -19.41 1.17
CA VAL A 319 28.23 -20.02 0.98
C VAL A 319 28.42 -21.21 0.09
#